data_f99d07d2304371b0141113c4602c3929
#
_entry.id   f99d07d2304371b0141113c4602c3929
#
_cell.length_a   1.000
_cell.length_b   1.000
_cell.length_c   1.000
_cell.angle_alpha   90.00
_cell.angle_beta   90.00
_cell.angle_gamma   90.00
#
_symmetry.space_group_name_H-M   'P 1'
#
loop_
_entity.id
_entity.type
_entity.pdbx_description
1 polymer ?
#
loop_
_entity_poly.entity_id
_entity_poly.type
_entity_poly.pdbx_seq_one_letter_code
_entity_poly.pdbx_strand_id
1 'polypeptide(L)'
;MPDTFTSLLLSSISKENIMTIEKAMRIRNAQFELRHLEQLQPSPLAQATTGTSGDDVYYVTRSDDKIIENPNGGDDTVYSNVSYTLPNHVENLVLTGTANIFGAGNNSNNILIGNEGRNRLNSGRGDDIVYGGGGNDFINGGEGNDHLFGEAGNDTLNGEAGNDVLEGGEGDDTYLFSAKSEQDTIIDNQGHNSIRFHTDLSLNDLTVEVRNNEIGGYDWLIAVKNSNAVLTIKNQY
;
A
#
# COMPACT_ATOMS: atom_id res chain seq x y z
N MET A 1 29.38 -9.34 4.65
CA MET A 1 28.49 -10.09 5.56
C MET A 1 27.11 -9.56 5.24
N PRO A 2 26.12 -10.38 4.93
CA PRO A 2 24.75 -9.88 4.75
C PRO A 2 24.29 -9.34 6.09
N ASP A 3 23.66 -8.18 6.07
CA ASP A 3 23.15 -7.43 7.21
C ASP A 3 22.20 -8.32 8.02
N THR A 4 22.46 -8.49 9.31
CA THR A 4 21.63 -9.28 10.24
C THR A 4 20.19 -8.75 10.34
N PHE A 5 19.93 -7.54 9.87
CA PHE A 5 18.65 -6.88 9.81
C PHE A 5 17.69 -7.53 8.79
N THR A 6 18.21 -7.84 7.60
CA THR A 6 17.40 -8.46 6.53
C THR A 6 16.97 -9.89 6.89
N SER A 7 17.75 -10.59 7.72
CA SER A 7 17.48 -11.99 8.07
C SER A 7 16.40 -12.16 9.16
N LEU A 8 16.20 -11.16 10.02
CA LEU A 8 15.18 -11.23 11.09
C LEU A 8 13.78 -10.85 10.59
N LEU A 9 13.68 -9.87 9.68
CA LEU A 9 12.40 -9.55 9.02
C LEU A 9 11.89 -10.74 8.19
N LEU A 10 12.78 -11.46 7.50
CA LEU A 10 12.45 -12.62 6.67
C LEU A 10 11.98 -13.85 7.45
N SER A 11 12.24 -13.94 8.75
CA SER A 11 11.85 -15.12 9.55
C SER A 11 10.38 -15.12 9.99
N SER A 12 9.69 -13.98 9.95
CA SER A 12 8.27 -13.82 10.30
C SER A 12 7.35 -13.70 9.09
N ILE A 13 7.90 -13.53 7.88
CA ILE A 13 7.15 -13.35 6.64
C ILE A 13 7.03 -14.72 5.94
N SER A 14 5.82 -15.08 5.50
CA SER A 14 5.60 -16.30 4.72
C SER A 14 6.37 -16.23 3.39
N LYS A 15 6.72 -17.40 2.82
CA LYS A 15 7.37 -17.43 1.49
C LYS A 15 6.54 -16.75 0.41
N GLU A 16 5.23 -16.80 0.54
CA GLU A 16 4.27 -16.18 -0.37
C GLU A 16 4.35 -14.66 -0.30
N ASN A 17 4.42 -14.09 0.90
CA ASN A 17 4.61 -12.65 1.09
C ASN A 17 5.98 -12.18 0.58
N ILE A 18 7.05 -12.98 0.74
CA ILE A 18 8.36 -12.65 0.18
C ILE A 18 8.29 -12.57 -1.36
N MET A 19 7.66 -13.56 -2.01
CA MET A 19 7.48 -13.55 -3.47
C MET A 19 6.68 -12.34 -3.94
N THR A 20 5.65 -11.93 -3.18
CA THR A 20 4.81 -10.79 -3.53
C THR A 20 5.57 -9.47 -3.37
N ILE A 21 6.38 -9.32 -2.31
CA ILE A 21 7.27 -8.16 -2.11
C ILE A 21 8.33 -8.09 -3.22
N GLU A 22 8.94 -9.21 -3.58
CA GLU A 22 9.90 -9.25 -4.70
C GLU A 22 9.25 -8.86 -6.03
N LYS A 23 8.00 -9.26 -6.25
CA LYS A 23 7.21 -8.87 -7.42
C LYS A 23 6.97 -7.35 -7.41
N ALA A 24 6.51 -6.78 -6.29
CA ALA A 24 6.32 -5.35 -6.15
C ALA A 24 7.60 -4.56 -6.44
N MET A 25 8.75 -5.03 -5.93
CA MET A 25 10.05 -4.42 -6.21
C MET A 25 10.42 -4.48 -7.70
N ARG A 26 10.10 -5.58 -8.40
CA ARG A 26 10.33 -5.69 -9.86
C ARG A 26 9.48 -4.70 -10.64
N ILE A 27 8.19 -4.59 -10.30
CA ILE A 27 7.26 -3.65 -10.93
C ILE A 27 7.73 -2.21 -10.69
N ARG A 28 8.17 -1.90 -9.47
CA ARG A 28 8.70 -0.58 -9.11
C ARG A 28 10.00 -0.24 -9.85
N ASN A 29 10.91 -1.20 -10.00
CA ASN A 29 12.12 -1.01 -10.79
C ASN A 29 11.79 -0.76 -12.28
N ALA A 30 10.78 -1.45 -12.82
CA ALA A 30 10.28 -1.19 -14.18
C ALA A 30 9.67 0.22 -14.31
N GLN A 31 9.00 0.74 -13.28
CA GLN A 31 8.51 2.12 -13.25
C GLN A 31 9.67 3.13 -13.41
N PHE A 32 10.81 2.89 -12.77
CA PHE A 32 11.98 3.75 -12.90
C PHE A 32 12.53 3.77 -14.33
N GLU A 33 12.59 2.63 -15.00
CA GLU A 33 12.99 2.51 -16.42
C GLU A 33 11.98 3.21 -17.35
N LEU A 34 10.69 3.15 -17.04
CA LEU A 34 9.62 3.74 -17.85
C LEU A 34 9.54 5.27 -17.76
N ARG A 35 10.16 5.91 -16.77
CA ARG A 35 10.27 7.40 -16.71
C ARG A 35 10.92 7.99 -17.98
N HIS A 36 11.66 7.19 -18.72
CA HIS A 36 12.22 7.58 -20.01
C HIS A 36 11.24 7.44 -21.18
N LEU A 37 10.09 6.76 -20.97
CA LEU A 37 9.03 6.58 -21.97
C LEU A 37 7.85 7.57 -21.81
N GLU A 38 7.92 8.52 -20.88
CA GLU A 38 6.90 9.56 -20.64
C GLU A 38 6.64 10.50 -21.83
N GLN A 39 7.29 10.29 -22.95
CA GLN A 39 7.04 11.03 -24.21
C GLN A 39 5.97 10.37 -25.11
N LEU A 40 5.28 9.33 -24.62
CA LEU A 40 4.15 8.78 -25.36
C LEU A 40 3.04 9.85 -25.38
N GLN A 41 2.83 10.44 -26.56
CA GLN A 41 1.73 11.37 -26.77
C GLN A 41 0.42 10.62 -26.50
N PRO A 42 -0.51 11.15 -25.70
CA PRO A 42 -1.78 10.51 -25.47
C PRO A 42 -2.49 10.24 -26.80
N SER A 43 -3.08 9.07 -26.95
CA SER A 43 -3.91 8.77 -28.10
C SER A 43 -5.05 9.81 -28.20
N PRO A 44 -5.35 10.33 -29.40
CA PRO A 44 -6.43 11.31 -29.55
C PRO A 44 -7.83 10.73 -29.27
N LEU A 45 -7.97 9.41 -29.21
CA LEU A 45 -9.23 8.71 -28.95
C LEU A 45 -9.06 7.73 -27.78
N ALA A 46 -10.14 7.55 -27.00
CA ALA A 46 -10.22 6.52 -25.99
C ALA A 46 -9.96 5.13 -26.61
N GLN A 47 -9.18 4.32 -25.91
CA GLN A 47 -8.85 2.96 -26.36
C GLN A 47 -9.61 1.94 -25.51
N ALA A 48 -10.03 0.85 -26.14
CA ALA A 48 -10.46 -0.35 -25.48
C ALA A 48 -9.44 -1.45 -25.82
N THR A 49 -8.74 -1.94 -24.81
CA THR A 49 -7.73 -3.00 -24.97
C THR A 49 -8.22 -4.26 -24.29
N THR A 50 -8.19 -5.37 -25.00
CA THR A 50 -8.55 -6.69 -24.45
C THR A 50 -7.26 -7.47 -24.21
N GLY A 51 -7.14 -8.05 -23.02
CA GLY A 51 -6.00 -8.87 -22.65
C GLY A 51 -5.97 -10.24 -23.30
N THR A 52 -4.88 -10.93 -23.09
CA THR A 52 -4.61 -12.28 -23.58
C THR A 52 -4.84 -13.31 -22.45
N SER A 53 -4.17 -14.45 -22.48
CA SER A 53 -4.17 -15.46 -21.41
C SER A 53 -2.84 -15.50 -20.66
N GLY A 54 -2.03 -14.49 -20.76
CA GLY A 54 -0.74 -14.36 -20.07
C GLY A 54 -0.54 -12.96 -19.55
N ASP A 55 0.55 -12.74 -18.82
CA ASP A 55 0.86 -11.46 -18.20
C ASP A 55 0.93 -10.33 -19.23
N ASP A 56 0.01 -9.39 -19.12
CA ASP A 56 -0.15 -8.27 -20.05
C ASP A 56 0.27 -6.94 -19.41
N VAL A 57 0.70 -5.99 -20.25
CA VAL A 57 1.05 -4.64 -19.84
C VAL A 57 0.21 -3.62 -20.60
N TYR A 58 -0.48 -2.76 -19.85
CA TYR A 58 -1.36 -1.73 -20.37
C TYR A 58 -0.85 -0.33 -20.06
N TYR A 59 -1.05 0.60 -21.00
CA TYR A 59 -0.74 2.01 -20.81
C TYR A 59 -2.02 2.83 -20.91
N VAL A 60 -2.39 3.49 -19.82
CA VAL A 60 -3.57 4.35 -19.72
C VAL A 60 -3.12 5.80 -19.67
N THR A 61 -3.52 6.55 -20.68
CA THR A 61 -3.20 7.99 -20.80
C THR A 61 -4.44 8.89 -20.75
N ARG A 62 -5.62 8.27 -20.67
CA ARG A 62 -6.92 8.94 -20.62
C ARG A 62 -7.82 8.24 -19.61
N SER A 63 -8.61 8.98 -18.89
CA SER A 63 -9.55 8.42 -17.90
C SER A 63 -10.70 7.61 -18.51
N ASP A 64 -10.90 7.71 -19.83
CA ASP A 64 -11.91 6.97 -20.59
C ASP A 64 -11.32 5.74 -21.35
N ASP A 65 -10.02 5.48 -21.24
CA ASP A 65 -9.42 4.22 -21.70
C ASP A 65 -9.97 3.04 -20.90
N LYS A 66 -10.29 1.94 -21.61
CA LYS A 66 -10.87 0.74 -21.01
C LYS A 66 -9.97 -0.47 -21.22
N ILE A 67 -9.73 -1.18 -20.14
CA ILE A 67 -9.09 -2.50 -20.17
C ILE A 67 -10.17 -3.54 -19.91
N ILE A 68 -10.16 -4.59 -20.70
CA ILE A 68 -11.04 -5.77 -20.57
C ILE A 68 -10.15 -6.98 -20.41
N GLU A 69 -10.13 -7.52 -19.18
CA GLU A 69 -9.33 -8.70 -18.87
C GLU A 69 -10.20 -9.92 -18.63
N ASN A 70 -9.67 -11.09 -19.01
CA ASN A 70 -10.35 -12.36 -18.87
C ASN A 70 -10.05 -12.99 -17.50
N PRO A 71 -10.96 -13.77 -16.91
CA PRO A 71 -10.64 -14.56 -15.73
C PRO A 71 -9.44 -15.47 -15.99
N ASN A 72 -8.44 -15.45 -15.12
CA ASN A 72 -7.16 -16.17 -15.26
C ASN A 72 -6.34 -15.69 -16.49
N GLY A 73 -6.41 -14.39 -16.80
CA GLY A 73 -5.68 -13.76 -17.90
C GLY A 73 -4.17 -13.70 -17.69
N GLY A 74 -3.71 -13.76 -16.47
CA GLY A 74 -2.29 -13.66 -16.12
C GLY A 74 -2.09 -12.82 -14.86
N ASP A 75 -0.94 -12.22 -14.78
CA ASP A 75 -0.55 -11.25 -13.77
C ASP A 75 -0.31 -9.89 -14.47
N ASP A 76 -1.38 -9.08 -14.51
CA ASP A 76 -1.49 -7.96 -15.43
C ASP A 76 -1.11 -6.64 -14.78
N THR A 77 -0.46 -5.75 -15.53
CA THR A 77 0.03 -4.47 -15.01
C THR A 77 -0.48 -3.29 -15.84
N VAL A 78 -1.09 -2.32 -15.16
CA VAL A 78 -1.50 -1.04 -15.74
C VAL A 78 -0.53 0.06 -15.31
N TYR A 79 0.04 0.76 -16.28
CA TYR A 79 0.75 2.03 -16.09
C TYR A 79 -0.17 3.19 -16.47
N SER A 80 -0.41 4.13 -15.54
CA SER A 80 -1.32 5.25 -15.78
C SER A 80 -0.72 6.59 -15.36
N ASN A 81 -0.82 7.59 -16.23
CA ASN A 81 -0.52 9.00 -15.89
C ASN A 81 -1.77 9.83 -15.58
N VAL A 82 -2.91 9.18 -15.45
CA VAL A 82 -4.20 9.76 -15.08
C VAL A 82 -4.82 8.96 -13.92
N SER A 83 -5.82 9.51 -13.25
CA SER A 83 -6.55 8.75 -12.23
C SER A 83 -7.19 7.50 -12.83
N TYR A 84 -6.98 6.35 -12.19
CA TYR A 84 -7.46 5.08 -12.70
C TYR A 84 -7.93 4.12 -11.61
N THR A 85 -8.91 3.30 -11.95
CA THR A 85 -9.39 2.17 -11.13
C THR A 85 -9.21 0.88 -11.92
N LEU A 86 -8.56 -0.10 -11.32
CA LEU A 86 -8.35 -1.40 -11.93
C LEU A 86 -9.68 -2.08 -12.23
N PRO A 87 -9.87 -2.60 -13.44
CA PRO A 87 -10.97 -3.51 -13.72
C PRO A 87 -10.73 -4.86 -13.02
N ASN A 88 -11.75 -5.72 -12.99
CA ASN A 88 -11.58 -7.09 -12.50
C ASN A 88 -10.50 -7.83 -13.30
N HIS A 89 -9.79 -8.73 -12.63
CA HIS A 89 -8.76 -9.58 -13.23
C HIS A 89 -7.50 -8.83 -13.68
N VAL A 90 -7.23 -7.66 -13.10
CA VAL A 90 -5.96 -6.95 -13.22
C VAL A 90 -5.38 -6.76 -11.84
N GLU A 91 -4.13 -7.11 -11.64
CA GLU A 91 -3.51 -7.20 -10.32
C GLU A 91 -2.71 -5.95 -9.95
N ASN A 92 -2.09 -5.26 -10.92
CA ASN A 92 -1.11 -4.25 -10.61
C ASN A 92 -1.45 -2.90 -11.24
N LEU A 93 -1.36 -1.82 -10.44
CA LEU A 93 -1.49 -0.44 -10.89
C LEU A 93 -0.22 0.33 -10.55
N VAL A 94 0.35 0.98 -11.53
CA VAL A 94 1.49 1.87 -11.38
C VAL A 94 1.10 3.27 -11.88
N LEU A 95 1.02 4.22 -10.97
CA LEU A 95 0.83 5.61 -11.33
C LEU A 95 2.16 6.22 -11.78
N THR A 96 2.15 6.98 -12.85
CA THR A 96 3.36 7.57 -13.44
C THR A 96 3.30 9.10 -13.43
N GLY A 97 4.46 9.75 -13.63
CA GLY A 97 4.56 11.21 -13.62
C GLY A 97 4.57 11.81 -12.22
N THR A 98 4.16 13.06 -12.11
CA THR A 98 4.22 13.85 -10.86
C THR A 98 2.88 14.48 -10.50
N ALA A 99 1.82 14.14 -11.22
CA ALA A 99 0.50 14.71 -10.99
C ALA A 99 -0.16 14.13 -9.75
N ASN A 100 -0.96 14.95 -9.06
CA ASN A 100 -1.79 14.49 -7.94
C ASN A 100 -2.98 13.71 -8.50
N ILE A 101 -2.89 12.40 -8.50
CA ILE A 101 -3.91 11.51 -9.09
C ILE A 101 -4.35 10.43 -8.12
N PHE A 102 -5.52 9.86 -8.42
CA PHE A 102 -6.13 8.77 -7.68
C PHE A 102 -5.82 7.42 -8.33
N GLY A 103 -5.55 6.41 -7.50
CA GLY A 103 -5.43 5.02 -7.91
C GLY A 103 -6.31 4.12 -7.07
N ALA A 104 -7.04 3.19 -7.71
CA ALA A 104 -7.76 2.17 -6.97
C ALA A 104 -7.51 0.78 -7.52
N GLY A 105 -7.44 -0.18 -6.61
CA GLY A 105 -7.48 -1.61 -6.89
C GLY A 105 -8.90 -2.13 -7.14
N ASN A 106 -9.06 -3.42 -7.02
CA ASN A 106 -10.32 -4.13 -7.19
C ASN A 106 -10.61 -5.07 -5.99
N ASN A 107 -11.14 -6.27 -6.19
CA ASN A 107 -11.42 -7.23 -5.12
C ASN A 107 -10.39 -8.38 -5.05
N SER A 108 -9.32 -8.30 -5.79
CA SER A 108 -8.22 -9.28 -5.78
C SER A 108 -7.04 -8.71 -4.98
N ASN A 109 -6.09 -9.54 -4.64
CA ASN A 109 -4.83 -9.08 -4.07
C ASN A 109 -4.08 -8.22 -5.09
N ASN A 110 -3.99 -6.92 -4.82
CA ASN A 110 -3.41 -5.95 -5.74
C ASN A 110 -2.04 -5.44 -5.28
N ILE A 111 -1.26 -4.95 -6.23
CA ILE A 111 -0.09 -4.10 -5.98
C ILE A 111 -0.39 -2.73 -6.57
N LEU A 112 -0.45 -1.70 -5.72
CA LEU A 112 -0.61 -0.31 -6.13
C LEU A 112 0.69 0.45 -5.87
N ILE A 113 1.17 1.16 -6.87
CA ILE A 113 2.35 2.02 -6.75
C ILE A 113 1.97 3.43 -7.18
N GLY A 114 2.08 4.37 -6.26
CA GLY A 114 1.89 5.80 -6.49
C GLY A 114 3.06 6.43 -7.27
N ASN A 115 2.94 7.72 -7.54
CA ASN A 115 3.98 8.50 -8.23
C ASN A 115 4.65 9.51 -7.27
N GLU A 116 5.30 10.56 -7.81
CA GLU A 116 5.94 11.62 -7.01
C GLU A 116 4.97 12.73 -6.56
N GLY A 117 3.70 12.66 -6.94
CA GLY A 117 2.68 13.63 -6.58
C GLY A 117 1.86 13.14 -5.39
N ARG A 118 1.06 14.04 -4.81
CA ARG A 118 0.11 13.65 -3.79
C ARG A 118 -0.96 12.72 -4.37
N ASN A 119 -0.92 11.47 -3.97
CA ASN A 119 -1.85 10.46 -4.42
C ASN A 119 -2.97 10.18 -3.39
N ARG A 120 -4.06 9.66 -3.88
CA ARG A 120 -5.04 8.97 -3.06
C ARG A 120 -5.15 7.54 -3.56
N LEU A 121 -4.69 6.59 -2.77
CA LEU A 121 -4.67 5.17 -3.12
C LEU A 121 -5.70 4.42 -2.27
N ASN A 122 -6.45 3.53 -2.91
CA ASN A 122 -7.42 2.67 -2.23
C ASN A 122 -7.33 1.28 -2.85
N SER A 123 -6.80 0.30 -2.13
CA SER A 123 -6.57 -1.02 -2.72
C SER A 123 -7.83 -1.87 -2.79
N GLY A 124 -8.72 -1.79 -1.80
CA GLY A 124 -10.06 -2.37 -1.94
C GLY A 124 -10.31 -3.58 -1.06
N ARG A 125 -10.43 -4.75 -1.67
CA ARG A 125 -10.50 -6.04 -0.98
C ARG A 125 -9.33 -6.88 -1.43
N GLY A 126 -8.90 -7.79 -0.54
CA GLY A 126 -7.77 -8.68 -0.79
C GLY A 126 -6.60 -8.33 0.12
N ASP A 127 -5.61 -9.19 0.16
CA ASP A 127 -4.37 -8.88 0.87
C ASP A 127 -3.46 -8.09 -0.10
N ASP A 128 -3.40 -6.77 0.10
CA ASP A 128 -2.84 -5.82 -0.85
C ASP A 128 -1.46 -5.30 -0.44
N ILE A 129 -0.68 -4.83 -1.40
CA ILE A 129 0.55 -4.09 -1.15
C ILE A 129 0.46 -2.72 -1.83
N VAL A 130 0.65 -1.65 -1.04
CA VAL A 130 0.53 -0.29 -1.54
C VAL A 130 1.78 0.51 -1.22
N TYR A 131 2.35 1.16 -2.22
CA TYR A 131 3.43 2.13 -2.09
C TYR A 131 2.91 3.51 -2.49
N GLY A 132 3.03 4.49 -1.60
CA GLY A 132 2.64 5.89 -1.85
C GLY A 132 3.52 6.55 -2.90
N GLY A 133 4.81 6.42 -2.69
CA GLY A 133 5.83 7.03 -3.56
C GLY A 133 6.38 8.31 -2.97
N GLY A 134 6.25 9.40 -3.69
CA GLY A 134 6.61 10.71 -3.16
C GLY A 134 5.41 11.62 -3.02
N GLY A 135 5.53 12.62 -2.13
CA GLY A 135 4.42 13.53 -1.86
C GLY A 135 3.69 13.18 -0.60
N ASN A 136 2.61 13.88 -0.31
CA ASN A 136 1.83 13.65 0.91
C ASN A 136 0.59 12.83 0.56
N ASP A 137 0.64 11.53 0.75
CA ASP A 137 -0.32 10.59 0.24
C ASP A 137 -1.45 10.26 1.24
N PHE A 138 -2.55 9.80 0.72
CA PHE A 138 -3.60 9.15 1.50
C PHE A 138 -3.75 7.71 1.01
N ILE A 139 -3.40 6.75 1.86
CA ILE A 139 -3.42 5.33 1.54
C ILE A 139 -4.47 4.63 2.39
N ASN A 140 -5.36 3.90 1.73
CA ASN A 140 -6.40 3.10 2.35
C ASN A 140 -6.27 1.64 1.86
N GLY A 141 -6.03 0.71 2.76
CA GLY A 141 -5.96 -0.72 2.48
C GLY A 141 -7.34 -1.27 2.14
N GLY A 142 -8.20 -1.39 3.12
CA GLY A 142 -9.58 -1.81 2.91
C GLY A 142 -9.93 -3.08 3.68
N GLU A 143 -10.45 -4.12 3.00
CA GLU A 143 -10.70 -5.41 3.62
C GLU A 143 -9.57 -6.38 3.24
N GLY A 144 -8.87 -6.94 4.20
CA GLY A 144 -7.77 -7.90 4.01
C GLY A 144 -6.58 -7.57 4.89
N ASN A 145 -5.50 -8.34 4.77
CA ASN A 145 -4.29 -8.07 5.54
C ASN A 145 -3.30 -7.33 4.64
N ASP A 146 -3.27 -6.02 4.78
CA ASP A 146 -2.59 -5.14 3.85
C ASP A 146 -1.19 -4.74 4.32
N HIS A 147 -0.30 -4.46 3.36
CA HIS A 147 0.99 -3.84 3.61
C HIS A 147 1.02 -2.46 2.95
N LEU A 148 1.04 -1.40 3.75
CA LEU A 148 0.98 -0.03 3.29
C LEU A 148 2.30 0.68 3.60
N PHE A 149 2.89 1.27 2.56
CA PHE A 149 4.13 2.04 2.62
C PHE A 149 3.86 3.45 2.12
N GLY A 150 4.02 4.48 2.98
CA GLY A 150 3.90 5.89 2.59
C GLY A 150 5.07 6.34 1.74
N GLU A 151 6.27 5.96 2.14
CA GLU A 151 7.60 6.24 1.57
C GLU A 151 8.06 7.66 1.88
N ALA A 152 7.92 8.64 1.00
CA ALA A 152 8.48 9.98 1.20
C ALA A 152 7.40 11.06 1.20
N GLY A 153 7.23 11.72 2.32
CA GLY A 153 6.24 12.78 2.52
C GLY A 153 5.54 12.67 3.85
N ASN A 154 4.56 13.52 4.08
CA ASN A 154 3.72 13.43 5.28
C ASN A 154 2.43 12.70 4.91
N ASP A 155 2.39 11.42 5.18
CA ASP A 155 1.38 10.52 4.67
C ASP A 155 0.26 10.25 5.67
N THR A 156 -0.85 9.77 5.17
CA THR A 156 -1.95 9.28 6.01
C THR A 156 -2.27 7.86 5.59
N LEU A 157 -2.04 6.91 6.50
CA LEU A 157 -2.23 5.48 6.29
C LEU A 157 -3.42 4.97 7.10
N ASN A 158 -4.27 4.17 6.47
CA ASN A 158 -5.43 3.53 7.08
C ASN A 158 -5.52 2.07 6.59
N GLY A 159 -5.27 1.10 7.47
CA GLY A 159 -5.44 -0.32 7.12
C GLY A 159 -6.91 -0.67 6.88
N GLU A 160 -7.83 -0.14 7.67
CA GLU A 160 -9.26 -0.46 7.80
C GLU A 160 -9.50 -1.79 8.48
N ALA A 161 -9.80 -2.87 7.74
CA ALA A 161 -10.24 -4.14 8.31
C ALA A 161 -9.29 -5.28 7.94
N GLY A 162 -8.69 -5.89 8.95
CA GLY A 162 -7.72 -6.97 8.85
C GLY A 162 -6.54 -6.76 9.78
N ASN A 163 -5.48 -7.52 9.54
CA ASN A 163 -4.26 -7.39 10.31
C ASN A 163 -3.19 -6.74 9.42
N ASP A 164 -3.07 -5.43 9.53
CA ASP A 164 -2.32 -4.62 8.59
C ASP A 164 -0.91 -4.28 9.09
N VAL A 165 -0.02 -4.06 8.15
CA VAL A 165 1.32 -3.53 8.42
C VAL A 165 1.44 -2.16 7.76
N LEU A 166 1.73 -1.14 8.56
CA LEU A 166 1.76 0.26 8.15
C LEU A 166 3.16 0.83 8.39
N GLU A 167 3.78 1.34 7.33
CA GLU A 167 5.09 2.00 7.37
C GLU A 167 4.98 3.36 6.68
N GLY A 168 5.04 4.46 7.45
CA GLY A 168 4.95 5.82 6.91
C GLY A 168 6.17 6.19 6.10
N GLY A 169 7.36 6.03 6.67
CA GLY A 169 8.62 6.29 5.99
C GLY A 169 9.21 7.65 6.35
N GLU A 170 9.66 8.42 5.34
CA GLU A 170 10.21 9.76 5.57
C GLU A 170 9.11 10.79 5.74
N GLY A 171 9.08 11.48 6.87
CA GLY A 171 8.17 12.60 7.11
C GLY A 171 7.38 12.48 8.41
N ASP A 172 6.42 13.37 8.60
CA ASP A 172 5.54 13.35 9.76
C ASP A 172 4.21 12.69 9.38
N ASP A 173 4.04 11.41 9.72
CA ASP A 173 2.96 10.57 9.23
C ASP A 173 1.77 10.48 10.20
N THR A 174 0.63 10.14 9.66
CA THR A 174 -0.60 9.94 10.42
C THR A 174 -1.18 8.54 10.17
N TYR A 175 -1.33 7.77 11.23
CA TYR A 175 -1.96 6.45 11.21
C TYR A 175 -3.38 6.55 11.72
N LEU A 176 -4.35 6.09 10.94
CA LEU A 176 -5.75 6.02 11.35
C LEU A 176 -6.04 4.65 11.96
N PHE A 177 -6.66 4.66 13.15
CA PHE A 177 -7.01 3.44 13.86
C PHE A 177 -8.45 3.50 14.37
N SER A 178 -9.19 2.40 14.23
CA SER A 178 -10.59 2.28 14.59
C SER A 178 -10.88 1.02 15.41
N ALA A 179 -12.09 0.90 15.93
CA ALA A 179 -12.53 -0.33 16.59
C ALA A 179 -12.72 -1.51 15.62
N LYS A 180 -12.69 -1.27 14.32
CA LYS A 180 -12.81 -2.28 13.26
C LYS A 180 -11.47 -2.80 12.77
N SER A 181 -10.39 -2.04 13.02
CA SER A 181 -9.03 -2.54 12.83
C SER A 181 -8.83 -3.75 13.73
N GLU A 182 -8.32 -4.85 13.20
CA GLU A 182 -8.13 -6.06 13.99
C GLU A 182 -6.77 -6.01 14.74
N GLN A 183 -5.70 -6.51 14.16
CA GLN A 183 -4.38 -6.50 14.80
C GLN A 183 -3.35 -5.81 13.88
N ASP A 184 -3.33 -4.50 13.93
CA ASP A 184 -2.44 -3.71 13.09
C ASP A 184 -1.06 -3.55 13.72
N THR A 185 -0.06 -3.40 12.86
CA THR A 185 1.32 -3.14 13.26
C THR A 185 1.85 -1.91 12.54
N ILE A 186 2.30 -0.91 13.30
CA ILE A 186 3.06 0.22 12.78
C ILE A 186 4.55 -0.08 12.96
N ILE A 187 5.32 0.09 11.89
CA ILE A 187 6.77 0.00 11.85
C ILE A 187 7.29 1.30 11.27
N ASP A 188 7.62 2.26 12.14
CA ASP A 188 8.08 3.57 11.68
C ASP A 188 9.04 4.19 12.71
N ASN A 189 10.17 4.66 12.22
CA ASN A 189 11.24 5.22 13.04
C ASN A 189 11.72 6.58 12.53
N GLN A 190 11.00 7.21 11.61
CA GLN A 190 11.34 8.50 11.04
C GLN A 190 10.24 9.52 11.33
N GLY A 191 10.62 10.80 11.40
CA GLY A 191 9.67 11.90 11.59
C GLY A 191 9.02 12.02 12.97
N HIS A 192 7.96 12.84 13.05
CA HIS A 192 7.11 13.02 14.22
C HIS A 192 5.71 12.49 13.92
N ASN A 193 5.53 11.21 14.12
CA ASN A 193 4.35 10.49 13.70
C ASN A 193 3.19 10.64 14.69
N SER A 194 1.97 10.53 14.19
CA SER A 194 0.75 10.63 14.97
C SER A 194 -0.22 9.49 14.71
N ILE A 195 -0.89 9.03 15.77
CA ILE A 195 -2.01 8.10 15.64
C ILE A 195 -3.29 8.89 15.87
N ARG A 196 -4.19 8.81 14.90
CA ARG A 196 -5.53 9.39 15.00
C ARG A 196 -6.55 8.30 15.17
N PHE A 197 -7.22 8.31 16.31
CA PHE A 197 -8.34 7.40 16.58
C PHE A 197 -9.60 7.89 15.88
N HIS A 198 -10.31 6.96 15.26
CA HIS A 198 -11.62 7.24 14.65
C HIS A 198 -12.63 7.64 15.74
N THR A 199 -13.70 8.35 15.36
CA THR A 199 -14.70 8.91 16.26
C THR A 199 -15.54 7.88 17.02
N ASP A 200 -15.47 6.61 16.65
CA ASP A 200 -16.07 5.47 17.35
C ASP A 200 -15.30 5.06 18.62
N LEU A 201 -14.08 5.60 18.81
CA LEU A 201 -13.23 5.34 19.97
C LEU A 201 -13.07 6.57 20.85
N SER A 202 -13.13 6.36 22.16
CA SER A 202 -12.74 7.34 23.16
C SER A 202 -11.50 6.87 23.92
N LEU A 203 -10.79 7.77 24.57
CA LEU A 203 -9.61 7.42 25.39
C LEU A 203 -9.96 6.42 26.52
N ASN A 204 -11.22 6.42 26.99
CA ASN A 204 -11.67 5.48 28.01
C ASN A 204 -11.83 4.04 27.48
N ASP A 205 -11.93 3.88 26.18
CA ASP A 205 -12.05 2.58 25.53
C ASP A 205 -10.69 1.92 25.30
N LEU A 206 -9.59 2.66 25.50
CA LEU A 206 -8.24 2.20 25.23
C LEU A 206 -7.55 1.67 26.49
N THR A 207 -6.67 0.71 26.27
CA THR A 207 -5.64 0.29 27.22
C THR A 207 -4.29 0.34 26.52
N VAL A 208 -3.27 0.83 27.23
CA VAL A 208 -1.91 0.92 26.70
C VAL A 208 -1.00 0.02 27.54
N GLU A 209 -0.28 -0.85 26.90
CA GLU A 209 0.73 -1.70 27.51
C GLU A 209 2.07 -1.50 26.78
N VAL A 210 3.17 -1.55 27.53
CA VAL A 210 4.52 -1.50 26.97
C VAL A 210 5.18 -2.85 27.23
N ARG A 211 5.68 -3.50 26.20
CA ARG A 211 6.34 -4.83 26.28
C ARG A 211 7.78 -4.75 25.82
N ASN A 212 8.65 -5.52 26.46
CA ASN A 212 10.01 -5.72 25.94
C ASN A 212 9.92 -6.49 24.62
N ASN A 213 10.63 -6.01 23.60
CA ASN A 213 10.77 -6.73 22.35
C ASN A 213 12.03 -7.60 22.32
N GLU A 214 12.16 -8.44 21.29
CA GLU A 214 13.26 -9.43 21.17
C GLU A 214 14.65 -8.80 20.97
N ILE A 215 14.71 -7.54 20.54
CA ILE A 215 15.96 -6.80 20.28
C ILE A 215 16.40 -5.89 21.42
N GLY A 216 15.69 -5.93 22.56
CA GLY A 216 16.03 -5.15 23.76
C GLY A 216 15.42 -3.76 23.82
N GLY A 217 14.51 -3.43 22.92
CA GLY A 217 13.66 -2.24 22.95
C GLY A 217 12.28 -2.51 23.54
N TYR A 218 11.35 -1.63 23.27
CA TYR A 218 9.97 -1.70 23.76
C TYR A 218 8.97 -1.52 22.64
N ASP A 219 7.96 -2.39 22.58
CA ASP A 219 6.79 -2.21 21.73
C ASP A 219 5.63 -1.63 22.55
N TRP A 220 4.86 -0.75 21.94
CA TRP A 220 3.63 -0.22 22.54
C TRP A 220 2.44 -0.96 21.96
N LEU A 221 1.58 -1.47 22.84
CA LEU A 221 0.32 -2.11 22.45
C LEU A 221 -0.82 -1.23 22.91
N ILE A 222 -1.65 -0.80 21.97
CA ILE A 222 -2.88 -0.06 22.23
C ILE A 222 -4.04 -0.98 21.91
N ALA A 223 -4.77 -1.44 22.91
CA ALA A 223 -5.89 -2.35 22.74
C ALA A 223 -7.20 -1.63 23.00
N VAL A 224 -8.24 -1.96 22.23
CA VAL A 224 -9.60 -1.45 22.41
C VAL A 224 -10.39 -2.43 23.29
N LYS A 225 -10.96 -1.91 24.40
CA LYS A 225 -11.77 -2.70 25.32
C LYS A 225 -12.99 -3.30 24.61
N ASN A 226 -13.31 -4.55 24.92
CA ASN A 226 -14.44 -5.29 24.36
C ASN A 226 -14.39 -5.46 22.82
N SER A 227 -13.20 -5.35 22.24
CA SER A 227 -12.91 -5.58 20.81
C SER A 227 -11.68 -6.46 20.68
N ASN A 228 -11.43 -7.00 19.49
CA ASN A 228 -10.20 -7.68 19.14
C ASN A 228 -9.13 -6.71 18.58
N ALA A 229 -9.49 -5.43 18.44
CA ALA A 229 -8.61 -4.42 17.86
C ALA A 229 -7.40 -4.15 18.77
N VAL A 230 -6.22 -4.35 18.23
CA VAL A 230 -4.93 -4.10 18.86
C VAL A 230 -4.01 -3.42 17.87
N LEU A 231 -3.49 -2.27 18.24
CA LEU A 231 -2.43 -1.59 17.50
C LEU A 231 -1.09 -1.86 18.19
N THR A 232 -0.17 -2.46 17.49
CA THR A 232 1.21 -2.66 17.92
C THR A 232 2.11 -1.62 17.25
N ILE A 233 2.80 -0.82 18.05
CA ILE A 233 3.80 0.12 17.55
C ILE A 233 5.16 -0.47 17.89
N LYS A 234 5.89 -0.87 16.87
CA LYS A 234 7.23 -1.44 17.04
C LYS A 234 8.28 -0.35 17.14
N ASN A 235 9.00 -0.34 18.26
CA ASN A 235 10.17 0.51 18.41
C ASN A 235 11.40 -0.25 17.93
N GLN A 236 12.09 0.30 16.94
CA GLN A 236 13.25 -0.29 16.28
C GLN A 236 14.59 0.21 16.86
N TYR A 237 14.58 0.90 18.01
CA TYR A 237 15.80 1.39 18.70
C TYR A 237 16.19 0.50 19.86
#